data_13155267b5e3c68a98d82b552a99c2a2
#
_entry.id   13155267b5e3c68a98d82b552a99c2a2
#
_cell.length_a   1.000
_cell.length_b   1.000
_cell.length_c   1.000
_cell.angle_alpha   90.00
_cell.angle_beta   90.00
_cell.angle_gamma   90.00
#
_symmetry.space_group_name_H-M   'P 1'
#
loop_
_entity.id
_entity.type
_entity.pdbx_description
1 polymer ?
#
loop_
_entity_poly.entity_id
_entity_poly.type
_entity_poly.pdbx_seq_one_letter_code
_entity_poly.pdbx_strand_id
1 'polypeptide(L)'
;GKMYVMIQKRQKTVEKGRPVEKWDDYLKCWCEVKSLYGKELYTALEAKLENVMNFETRYCKALEALNTKEYRVVWGERIFKLINADYGKYDRRKVVLKGQEVV
;
A
#
# COMPACT_ATOMS: atom_id res chain seq x y z
N GLY A 1 -3.92 9.01 -14.84
CA GLY A 1 -3.36 7.89 -15.57
C GLY A 1 -2.89 6.77 -14.68
N LYS A 2 -2.65 5.62 -15.28
CA LYS A 2 -2.16 4.45 -14.54
C LYS A 2 -0.64 4.44 -14.46
N MET A 3 -0.13 3.96 -13.35
CA MET A 3 1.29 3.87 -13.10
C MET A 3 1.66 2.54 -12.46
N TYR A 4 2.88 2.10 -12.69
CA TYR A 4 3.37 0.91 -11.99
C TYR A 4 3.83 1.30 -10.58
N VAL A 5 3.42 0.47 -9.63
CA VAL A 5 3.94 0.54 -8.26
C VAL A 5 4.46 -0.84 -7.88
N MET A 6 5.38 -0.88 -6.94
CA MET A 6 5.91 -2.13 -6.41
C MET A 6 5.41 -2.32 -4.99
N ILE A 7 4.72 -3.43 -4.76
CA ILE A 7 4.37 -3.84 -3.40
C ILE A 7 5.54 -4.65 -2.87
N GLN A 8 6.04 -4.25 -1.70
CA GLN A 8 7.16 -4.93 -1.06
C GLN A 8 6.73 -5.57 0.24
N LYS A 9 7.35 -6.69 0.55
CA LYS A 9 7.11 -7.41 1.79
C LYS A 9 8.31 -7.29 2.71
N ARG A 10 8.04 -7.04 3.99
CA ARG A 10 9.08 -6.94 5.00
C ARG A 10 9.59 -8.33 5.38
N GLN A 11 10.89 -8.49 5.38
CA GLN A 11 11.57 -9.70 5.85
C GLN A 11 12.42 -9.34 7.08
N LYS A 12 12.27 -10.11 8.13
CA LYS A 12 13.11 -9.96 9.30
C LYS A 12 14.19 -11.05 9.27
N THR A 13 15.44 -10.62 9.21
CA THR A 13 16.59 -11.50 9.21
C THR A 13 17.50 -11.14 10.36
N VAL A 14 18.43 -12.05 10.69
CA VAL A 14 19.44 -11.78 11.70
C VAL A 14 20.79 -11.78 11.01
N GLU A 15 21.51 -10.67 11.10
CA GLU A 15 22.86 -10.54 10.58
C GLU A 15 23.80 -10.16 11.71
N LYS A 16 24.86 -10.96 11.88
CA LYS A 16 25.87 -10.74 12.94
C LYS A 16 25.23 -10.61 14.33
N GLY A 17 24.21 -11.44 14.62
CA GLY A 17 23.52 -11.43 15.90
C GLY A 17 22.52 -10.29 16.09
N ARG A 18 22.30 -9.47 15.08
CA ARG A 18 21.37 -8.33 15.14
C ARG A 18 20.19 -8.54 14.23
N PRO A 19 18.96 -8.18 14.67
CA PRO A 19 17.80 -8.18 13.77
C PRO A 19 18.01 -7.14 12.67
N VAL A 20 17.82 -7.54 11.42
CA VAL A 20 17.87 -6.65 10.27
C VAL A 20 16.55 -6.73 9.54
N GLU A 21 16.02 -5.58 9.17
CA GLU A 21 14.79 -5.50 8.40
C GLU A 21 15.15 -5.25 6.94
N LYS A 22 14.61 -6.11 6.06
CA LYS A 22 14.78 -5.97 4.62
C LYS A 22 13.41 -5.94 3.97
N TRP A 23 13.31 -5.23 2.85
CA TRP A 23 12.11 -5.19 2.04
C TRP A 23 12.38 -5.85 0.70
N ASP A 24 11.61 -6.90 0.40
CA ASP A 24 11.71 -7.62 -0.85
C ASP A 24 10.57 -7.25 -1.78
N ASP A 25 10.84 -7.19 -3.08
CA ASP A 25 9.80 -6.99 -4.06
C ASP A 25 8.84 -8.18 -4.00
N TYR A 26 7.55 -7.89 -3.93
CA TYR A 26 6.51 -8.90 -3.83
C TYR A 26 5.65 -8.95 -5.08
N LEU A 27 5.12 -7.80 -5.50
CA LEU A 27 4.19 -7.75 -6.61
C LEU A 27 4.25 -6.38 -7.29
N LYS A 28 4.44 -6.38 -8.60
CA LYS A 28 4.36 -5.18 -9.41
C LYS A 28 2.92 -4.99 -9.85
N CYS A 29 2.32 -3.85 -9.53
CA CYS A 29 0.93 -3.55 -9.83
C CYS A 29 0.82 -2.36 -10.76
N TRP A 30 -0.12 -2.46 -11.70
CA TRP A 30 -0.51 -1.38 -12.58
C TRP A 30 -1.70 -0.67 -11.93
N CYS A 31 -1.46 0.52 -11.37
CA CYS A 31 -2.43 1.20 -10.51
C CYS A 31 -2.83 2.56 -11.06
N GLU A 32 -4.06 2.94 -10.77
CA GLU A 32 -4.49 4.32 -10.85
C GLU A 32 -4.27 4.95 -9.49
N VAL A 33 -3.47 6.03 -9.44
CA VAL A 33 -3.11 6.71 -8.20
C VAL A 33 -4.04 7.90 -8.01
N LYS A 34 -4.72 7.96 -6.87
CA LYS A 34 -5.70 9.01 -6.57
C LYS A 34 -5.47 9.61 -5.21
N SER A 35 -5.61 10.94 -5.13
CA SER A 35 -5.64 11.63 -3.85
C SER A 35 -6.99 11.40 -3.17
N LEU A 36 -7.02 11.52 -1.85
CA LEU A 36 -8.27 11.50 -1.11
C LEU A 36 -9.07 12.77 -1.39
N TYR A 37 -10.41 12.66 -1.36
CA TYR A 37 -11.30 13.79 -1.50
C TYR A 37 -12.60 13.56 -0.73
N GLY A 38 -13.36 14.63 -0.51
CA GLY A 38 -14.66 14.56 0.13
C GLY A 38 -14.61 14.00 1.54
N LYS A 39 -15.58 13.18 1.86
CA LYS A 39 -15.73 12.58 3.20
C LYS A 39 -14.52 11.76 3.62
N GLU A 40 -13.92 11.04 2.68
CA GLU A 40 -12.74 10.23 2.94
C GLU A 40 -11.56 11.10 3.39
N LEU A 41 -11.38 12.25 2.74
CA LEU A 41 -10.34 13.20 3.15
C LEU A 41 -10.59 13.74 4.55
N TYR A 42 -11.83 14.13 4.86
CA TYR A 42 -12.16 14.60 6.21
C TYR A 42 -11.89 13.55 7.28
N THR A 43 -12.28 12.30 7.00
CA THR A 43 -12.05 11.20 7.94
C THR A 43 -10.56 11.02 8.20
N ALA A 44 -9.75 11.07 7.15
CA ALA A 44 -8.30 10.94 7.29
C ALA A 44 -7.70 12.09 8.11
N LEU A 45 -8.14 13.33 7.86
CA LEU A 45 -7.65 14.50 8.58
C LEU A 45 -8.05 14.46 10.05
N GLU A 46 -9.25 14.00 10.36
CA GLU A 46 -9.68 13.83 11.76
C GLU A 46 -8.81 12.80 12.49
N ALA A 47 -8.37 11.77 11.80
CA ALA A 47 -7.46 10.76 12.34
C ALA A 47 -6.00 11.22 12.31
N LYS A 48 -5.74 12.47 11.91
CA LYS A 48 -4.40 13.05 11.78
C LYS A 48 -3.50 12.28 10.80
N LEU A 49 -4.11 11.71 9.78
CA LEU A 49 -3.39 11.02 8.70
C LEU A 49 -3.14 12.02 7.57
N GLU A 50 -1.87 12.32 7.32
CA GLU A 50 -1.44 13.21 6.25
C GLU A 50 -0.76 12.42 5.14
N ASN A 51 -0.74 12.98 3.93
CA ASN A 51 -0.04 12.40 2.78
C ASN A 51 -0.55 10.99 2.44
N VAL A 52 -1.85 10.82 2.45
CA VAL A 52 -2.50 9.54 2.14
C VAL A 52 -2.96 9.53 0.69
N MET A 53 -2.70 8.43 0.00
CA MET A 53 -3.15 8.23 -1.37
C MET A 53 -3.79 6.86 -1.53
N ASN A 54 -4.69 6.77 -2.52
CA ASN A 54 -5.31 5.51 -2.90
C ASN A 54 -4.66 4.99 -4.18
N PHE A 55 -4.32 3.70 -4.17
CA PHE A 55 -3.80 3.00 -5.33
C PHE A 55 -4.83 1.97 -5.75
N GLU A 56 -5.52 2.22 -6.86
CA GLU A 56 -6.53 1.30 -7.37
C GLU A 56 -5.92 0.37 -8.39
N THR A 57 -6.03 -0.92 -8.17
CA THR A 57 -5.49 -1.93 -9.07
C THR A 57 -6.51 -3.04 -9.31
N ARG A 58 -6.29 -3.79 -10.38
CA ARG A 58 -7.10 -4.95 -10.67
C ARG A 58 -6.82 -6.04 -9.64
N TYR A 59 -7.87 -6.73 -9.21
CA TYR A 59 -7.72 -7.85 -8.29
C TYR A 59 -6.84 -8.93 -8.89
N CYS A 60 -5.97 -9.50 -8.08
CA CYS A 60 -5.31 -10.77 -8.34
C CYS A 60 -5.10 -11.48 -7.01
N LYS A 61 -4.91 -12.80 -7.07
CA LYS A 61 -4.83 -13.61 -5.86
C LYS A 61 -3.69 -13.20 -4.93
N ALA A 62 -2.58 -12.76 -5.50
CA ALA A 62 -1.42 -12.32 -4.72
C ALA A 62 -1.75 -11.17 -3.77
N LEU A 63 -2.77 -10.36 -4.08
CA LEU A 63 -3.18 -9.25 -3.23
C LEU A 63 -3.90 -9.70 -1.95
N GLU A 64 -4.36 -10.93 -1.89
CA GLU A 64 -5.07 -11.44 -0.71
C GLU A 64 -4.16 -11.63 0.50
N ALA A 65 -2.85 -11.72 0.28
CA ALA A 65 -1.89 -11.90 1.37
C ALA A 65 -1.53 -10.61 2.10
N LEU A 66 -1.93 -9.45 1.58
CA LEU A 66 -1.51 -8.16 2.12
C LEU A 66 -2.03 -7.91 3.52
N ASN A 67 -1.20 -7.26 4.33
CA ASN A 67 -1.60 -6.75 5.63
C ASN A 67 -0.86 -5.43 5.89
N THR A 68 -1.31 -4.69 6.89
CA THR A 68 -0.79 -3.36 7.16
C THR A 68 0.55 -3.34 7.90
N LYS A 69 1.03 -4.50 8.36
CA LYS A 69 2.26 -4.59 9.15
C LYS A 69 3.47 -5.00 8.34
N GLU A 70 3.26 -5.83 7.32
CA GLU A 70 4.37 -6.46 6.60
C GLU A 70 4.54 -5.99 5.17
N TYR A 71 3.64 -5.14 4.68
CA TYR A 71 3.66 -4.71 3.29
C TYR A 71 3.67 -3.20 3.15
N ARG A 72 4.31 -2.73 2.09
CA ARG A 72 4.32 -1.31 1.74
C ARG A 72 4.23 -1.16 0.23
N VAL A 73 3.87 0.04 -0.22
CA VAL A 73 3.77 0.38 -1.64
C VAL A 73 4.90 1.35 -1.97
N VAL A 74 5.62 1.06 -3.04
CA VAL A 74 6.69 1.93 -3.54
C VAL A 74 6.28 2.45 -4.91
N TRP A 75 6.19 3.76 -5.02
CA TRP A 75 5.85 4.45 -6.25
C TRP A 75 7.01 5.36 -6.63
N GLY A 76 7.82 4.91 -7.61
CA GLY A 76 9.07 5.59 -7.93
C GLY A 76 10.01 5.57 -6.72
N GLU A 77 10.37 6.75 -6.23
CA GLU A 77 11.20 6.89 -5.03
C GLU A 77 10.37 7.14 -3.77
N ARG A 78 9.04 7.12 -3.91
CA ARG A 78 8.12 7.41 -2.81
C ARG A 78 7.68 6.12 -2.14
N ILE A 79 7.73 6.08 -0.84
CA ILE A 79 7.37 4.91 -0.04
C ILE A 79 6.11 5.22 0.74
N PHE A 80 5.13 4.32 0.63
CA PHE A 80 3.83 4.45 1.31
C PHE A 80 3.62 3.26 2.22
N LYS A 81 3.42 3.54 3.50
CA LYS A 81 3.00 2.53 4.46
C LYS A 81 1.55 2.13 4.13
N LEU A 82 1.30 0.83 4.02
CA LEU A 82 -0.05 0.34 3.77
C LEU A 82 -0.90 0.50 5.04
N ILE A 83 -1.99 1.26 4.94
CA ILE A 83 -2.89 1.47 6.08
C ILE A 83 -4.24 0.78 5.91
N ASN A 84 -4.61 0.43 4.69
CA ASN A 84 -5.83 -0.34 4.44
C ASN A 84 -5.78 -0.96 3.05
N ALA A 85 -6.42 -2.11 2.91
CA ALA A 85 -6.64 -2.75 1.61
C ALA A 85 -8.13 -3.09 1.51
N ASP A 86 -8.80 -2.48 0.54
CA ASP A 86 -10.23 -2.68 0.32
C ASP A 86 -10.42 -3.53 -0.93
N TYR A 87 -10.97 -4.72 -0.74
CA TYR A 87 -11.20 -5.68 -1.82
C TYR A 87 -12.60 -5.61 -2.42
N GLY A 88 -13.44 -4.69 -1.93
CA GLY A 88 -14.84 -4.61 -2.33
C GLY A 88 -15.68 -5.74 -1.72
N LYS A 89 -16.96 -5.46 -1.51
CA LYS A 89 -17.86 -6.43 -0.88
C LYS A 89 -18.45 -7.45 -1.86
N TYR A 90 -18.77 -6.98 -3.05
CA TYR A 90 -19.50 -7.79 -4.03
C TYR A 90 -18.77 -7.99 -5.33
N ASP A 91 -17.85 -7.08 -5.65
CA ASP A 91 -17.12 -7.11 -6.91
C ASP A 91 -15.63 -7.15 -6.61
N ARG A 92 -15.03 -8.33 -6.77
CA ARG A 92 -13.60 -8.54 -6.52
C ARG A 92 -12.72 -8.20 -7.72
N ARG A 93 -13.20 -7.33 -8.60
CA ARG A 93 -12.42 -6.93 -9.79
C ARG A 93 -11.37 -5.88 -9.46
N LYS A 94 -11.61 -5.09 -8.43
CA LYS A 94 -10.77 -3.96 -8.08
C LYS A 94 -10.41 -4.00 -6.61
N VAL A 95 -9.14 -3.70 -6.34
CA VAL A 95 -8.62 -3.55 -4.99
C VAL A 95 -8.11 -2.12 -4.83
N VAL A 96 -8.47 -1.48 -3.74
CA VAL A 96 -7.97 -0.13 -3.41
C VAL A 96 -7.03 -0.25 -2.23
N LEU A 97 -5.76 0.08 -2.47
CA LEU A 97 -4.74 0.11 -1.43
C LEU A 97 -4.57 1.54 -0.95
N LYS A 98 -4.79 1.75 0.34
CA LYS A 98 -4.60 3.07 0.94
C LYS A 98 -3.24 3.11 1.60
N GLY A 99 -2.42 4.05 1.18
CA GLY A 99 -1.07 4.20 1.70
C GLY A 99 -0.79 5.59 2.23
N GLN A 100 -0.03 5.66 3.31
CA GLN A 100 0.44 6.91 3.87
C GLN A 100 1.92 7.07 3.54
N GLU A 101 2.26 8.18 2.92
CA GLU A 101 3.65 8.43 2.53
C GLU A 101 4.55 8.58 3.75
N VAL A 102 5.68 7.88 3.71
CA VAL A 102 6.72 8.00 4.73
C VAL A 102 7.65 9.12 4.31
N VAL A 103 7.71 10.16 5.14
CA VAL A 103 8.48 11.37 4.84
C VAL A 103 9.64 11.50 5.78
#